data_01e3214a3123d1506d89fef9d0985151
#
_entry.id   01e3214a3123d1506d89fef9d0985151
#
_cell.length_a   1.000
_cell.length_b   1.000
_cell.length_c   1.000
_cell.angle_alpha   90.00
_cell.angle_beta   90.00
_cell.angle_gamma   90.00
#
_symmetry.space_group_name_H-M   'P 1'
#
loop_
_entity.id
_entity.type
_entity.pdbx_description
1 polymer ?
#
loop_
_entity_poly.entity_id
_entity_poly.type
_entity_poly.pdbx_seq_one_letter_code
_entity_poly.pdbx_strand_id
1 'polypeptide(L)'
;ELGFREGLRKQGIIKYFGGKVEFIHRGYFDGVDMAMMIHSGKLAEGKALSISDGCNGCVTKNITFKGVSSHAGGSPENGRNALYAATCALNAVNALRETFTDNDHIRFHPIITEAGLAVNAIPETAKVESYVRGASFDAIRKYNIKVNQALAASAAAIGCNVELDDH
;
A
#
# COMPACT_ATOMS: atom_id res chain seq x y z
N GLU A 1 -5.33 2.99 -14.92
CA GLU A 1 -3.93 3.38 -15.09
C GLU A 1 -2.96 2.33 -14.52
N LEU A 2 -3.24 1.76 -13.33
CA LEU A 2 -2.38 0.74 -12.72
C LEU A 2 -2.24 -0.51 -13.61
N GLY A 3 -3.34 -1.08 -14.08
CA GLY A 3 -3.31 -2.26 -14.94
C GLY A 3 -2.51 -2.09 -16.24
N PHE A 4 -2.50 -0.86 -16.81
CA PHE A 4 -1.66 -0.54 -17.95
C PHE A 4 -0.16 -0.61 -17.59
N ARG A 5 0.23 -0.01 -16.46
CA ARG A 5 1.63 -0.04 -15.97
C ARG A 5 2.08 -1.45 -15.60
N GLU A 6 1.20 -2.25 -15.00
CA GLU A 6 1.47 -3.69 -14.76
C GLU A 6 1.72 -4.45 -16.05
N GLY A 7 0.94 -4.17 -17.10
CA GLY A 7 1.17 -4.72 -18.43
C GLY A 7 2.55 -4.37 -18.99
N LEU A 8 2.98 -3.12 -18.88
CA LEU A 8 4.32 -2.69 -19.29
C LEU A 8 5.44 -3.36 -18.46
N ARG A 9 5.24 -3.51 -17.15
CA ARG A 9 6.20 -4.19 -16.27
C ARG A 9 6.34 -5.67 -16.60
N LYS A 10 5.21 -6.37 -16.84
CA LYS A 10 5.20 -7.79 -17.27
C LYS A 10 5.93 -8.00 -18.60
N GLN A 11 5.87 -7.02 -19.50
CA GLN A 11 6.56 -7.02 -20.79
C GLN A 11 8.04 -6.60 -20.67
N GLY A 12 8.52 -6.23 -19.48
CA GLY A 12 9.89 -5.76 -19.25
C GLY A 12 10.16 -4.35 -19.82
N ILE A 13 9.12 -3.61 -20.26
CA ILE A 13 9.25 -2.26 -20.80
C ILE A 13 9.60 -1.26 -19.69
N ILE A 14 9.05 -1.43 -18.50
CA ILE A 14 9.40 -0.67 -17.30
C ILE A 14 9.70 -1.62 -16.14
N LYS A 15 10.52 -1.16 -15.20
CA LYS A 15 10.79 -1.86 -13.94
C LYS A 15 10.01 -1.24 -12.79
N TYR A 16 9.91 0.08 -12.75
CA TYR A 16 9.27 0.84 -11.69
C TYR A 16 8.04 1.59 -12.20
N PHE A 17 6.99 1.67 -11.40
CA PHE A 17 5.77 2.40 -11.76
C PHE A 17 5.90 3.92 -11.66
N GLY A 18 6.83 4.40 -10.82
CA GLY A 18 7.14 5.82 -10.71
C GLY A 18 8.08 6.29 -11.81
N GLY A 19 7.63 7.21 -12.67
CA GLY A 19 8.43 7.66 -13.82
C GLY A 19 9.80 8.22 -13.44
N LYS A 20 9.91 8.95 -12.33
CA LYS A 20 11.20 9.48 -11.84
C LYS A 20 12.15 8.35 -11.41
N VAL A 21 11.62 7.33 -10.74
CA VAL A 21 12.40 6.15 -10.31
C VAL A 21 12.85 5.35 -11.54
N GLU A 22 11.97 5.19 -12.53
CA GLU A 22 12.31 4.53 -13.79
C GLU A 22 13.39 5.29 -14.55
N PHE A 23 13.37 6.63 -14.56
CA PHE A 23 14.40 7.44 -15.18
C PHE A 23 15.77 7.31 -14.48
N ILE A 24 15.77 7.28 -13.14
CA ILE A 24 16.99 7.00 -12.36
C ILE A 24 17.52 5.60 -12.71
N HIS A 25 16.65 4.60 -12.73
CA HIS A 25 17.02 3.22 -13.06
C HIS A 25 17.63 3.09 -14.46
N ARG A 26 17.19 3.89 -15.42
CA ARG A 26 17.70 3.91 -16.80
C ARG A 26 18.94 4.75 -16.99
N GLY A 27 19.49 5.36 -15.94
CA GLY A 27 20.67 6.20 -16.01
C GLY A 27 20.45 7.58 -16.63
N TYR A 28 19.18 8.04 -16.79
CA TYR A 28 18.90 9.36 -17.39
C TYR A 28 19.40 10.53 -16.55
N PHE A 29 19.76 10.27 -15.29
CA PHE A 29 20.36 11.27 -14.39
C PHE A 29 21.87 11.11 -14.23
N ASP A 30 22.50 10.17 -14.96
CA ASP A 30 23.94 10.00 -14.92
C ASP A 30 24.62 11.24 -15.50
N GLY A 31 25.55 11.84 -14.73
CA GLY A 31 26.21 13.09 -15.10
C GLY A 31 25.37 14.36 -14.91
N VAL A 32 24.21 14.29 -14.27
CA VAL A 32 23.39 15.46 -13.90
C VAL A 32 23.80 15.93 -12.52
N ASP A 33 24.36 17.13 -12.41
CA ASP A 33 24.82 17.70 -11.13
C ASP A 33 23.65 18.23 -10.28
N MET A 34 22.58 18.72 -10.89
CA MET A 34 21.41 19.25 -10.19
C MET A 34 20.10 18.91 -10.89
N ALA A 35 19.09 18.59 -10.11
CA ALA A 35 17.73 18.39 -10.59
C ALA A 35 16.74 19.21 -9.76
N MET A 36 15.72 19.78 -10.41
CA MET A 36 14.66 20.52 -9.76
C MET A 36 13.30 19.96 -10.15
N MET A 37 12.41 19.85 -9.17
CA MET A 37 11.02 19.46 -9.38
C MET A 37 10.09 20.52 -8.78
N ILE A 38 9.10 20.94 -9.56
CA ILE A 38 8.05 21.85 -9.11
C ILE A 38 6.76 21.04 -8.92
N HIS A 39 6.09 21.29 -7.81
CA HIS A 39 4.81 20.66 -7.49
C HIS A 39 3.84 21.71 -6.94
N SER A 40 2.57 21.63 -7.35
CA SER A 40 1.51 22.45 -6.75
C SER A 40 1.25 21.98 -5.30
N GLY A 41 1.01 22.94 -4.41
CA GLY A 41 0.75 22.65 -3.00
C GLY A 41 0.05 23.83 -2.32
N LYS A 42 -0.45 23.56 -1.11
CA LYS A 42 -1.00 24.64 -0.26
C LYS A 42 0.16 25.41 0.37
N LEU A 43 0.25 26.67 0.08
CA LEU A 43 1.23 27.58 0.68
C LEU A 43 0.64 28.31 1.89
N ALA A 44 1.51 28.79 2.79
CA ALA A 44 1.10 29.70 3.84
C ALA A 44 0.62 31.02 3.20
N GLU A 45 -0.28 31.73 3.91
CA GLU A 45 -0.83 33.01 3.44
C GLU A 45 0.28 34.00 3.08
N GLY A 46 0.13 34.66 1.94
CA GLY A 46 1.11 35.62 1.43
C GLY A 46 2.40 35.00 0.87
N LYS A 47 2.50 33.69 0.72
CA LYS A 47 3.66 33.02 0.12
C LYS A 47 3.34 32.57 -1.30
N ALA A 48 4.26 32.83 -2.23
CA ALA A 48 4.16 32.41 -3.63
C ALA A 48 4.96 31.12 -3.91
N LEU A 49 5.93 30.79 -3.08
CA LEU A 49 6.84 29.65 -3.23
C LEU A 49 7.21 29.08 -1.85
N SER A 50 7.40 27.78 -1.79
CA SER A 50 8.00 27.09 -0.65
C SER A 50 9.10 26.15 -1.16
N ILE A 51 10.25 26.16 -0.50
CA ILE A 51 11.33 25.22 -0.72
C ILE A 51 11.30 24.22 0.44
N SER A 52 11.27 22.93 0.12
CA SER A 52 11.25 21.86 1.12
C SER A 52 12.66 21.33 1.34
N ASP A 53 13.02 21.04 2.59
CA ASP A 53 14.30 20.43 2.97
C ASP A 53 14.38 18.95 2.59
N GLY A 54 13.27 18.37 2.16
CA GLY A 54 13.19 16.97 1.75
C GLY A 54 11.76 16.49 1.52
N CYS A 55 11.62 15.22 1.20
CA CYS A 55 10.32 14.54 1.08
C CYS A 55 10.39 13.13 1.65
N ASN A 56 9.26 12.66 2.16
CA ASN A 56 9.14 11.28 2.59
C ASN A 56 9.16 10.32 1.39
N GLY A 57 9.89 9.20 1.55
CA GLY A 57 9.78 8.07 0.64
C GLY A 57 8.49 7.28 0.85
N CYS A 58 8.24 6.29 -0.01
CA CYS A 58 7.14 5.34 0.17
C CYS A 58 7.43 4.00 -0.51
N VAL A 59 6.78 2.96 0.03
CA VAL A 59 6.53 1.68 -0.63
C VAL A 59 5.05 1.60 -0.92
N THR A 60 4.68 1.34 -2.16
CA THR A 60 3.31 1.05 -2.59
C THR A 60 2.96 -0.37 -2.21
N LYS A 61 1.75 -0.61 -1.74
CA LYS A 61 1.25 -1.93 -1.34
C LYS A 61 -0.05 -2.25 -2.06
N ASN A 62 -0.06 -3.35 -2.80
CA ASN A 62 -1.27 -4.01 -3.27
C ASN A 62 -1.48 -5.28 -2.43
N ILE A 63 -2.60 -5.34 -1.72
CA ILE A 63 -2.90 -6.39 -0.75
C ILE A 63 -4.16 -7.10 -1.22
N THR A 64 -4.09 -8.41 -1.43
CA THR A 64 -5.24 -9.22 -1.80
C THR A 64 -5.49 -10.29 -0.74
N PHE A 65 -6.59 -10.15 0.00
CA PHE A 65 -7.07 -11.19 0.91
C PHE A 65 -7.89 -12.20 0.14
N LYS A 66 -7.63 -13.48 0.37
CA LYS A 66 -8.30 -14.61 -0.29
C LYS A 66 -8.95 -15.51 0.74
N GLY A 67 -10.25 -15.60 0.67
CA GLY A 67 -11.10 -16.45 1.50
C GLY A 67 -11.79 -17.53 0.68
N VAL A 68 -13.00 -17.90 1.11
CA VAL A 68 -13.87 -18.86 0.45
C VAL A 68 -15.29 -18.34 0.47
N SER A 69 -15.93 -18.26 -0.70
CA SER A 69 -17.33 -17.83 -0.80
C SER A 69 -18.26 -18.91 -0.27
N SER A 70 -19.35 -18.48 0.36
CA SER A 70 -20.46 -19.32 0.77
C SER A 70 -21.73 -18.48 0.92
N HIS A 71 -22.90 -19.14 0.98
CA HIS A 71 -24.14 -18.44 1.22
C HIS A 71 -24.21 -17.95 2.67
N ALA A 72 -24.25 -16.63 2.87
CA ALA A 72 -24.11 -16.01 4.19
C ALA A 72 -25.21 -16.38 5.21
N GLY A 73 -26.42 -16.74 4.73
CA GLY A 73 -27.53 -17.16 5.58
C GLY A 73 -27.77 -18.67 5.60
N GLY A 74 -27.35 -19.40 4.54
CA GLY A 74 -27.68 -20.83 4.38
C GLY A 74 -26.59 -21.78 4.84
N SER A 75 -25.30 -21.39 4.68
CA SER A 75 -24.16 -22.25 5.03
C SER A 75 -22.93 -21.40 5.35
N PRO A 76 -23.01 -20.45 6.31
CA PRO A 76 -21.92 -19.52 6.62
C PRO A 76 -20.66 -20.23 7.14
N GLU A 77 -20.79 -21.39 7.77
CA GLU A 77 -19.71 -22.22 8.30
C GLU A 77 -18.72 -22.70 7.23
N ASN A 78 -19.16 -22.76 5.97
CA ASN A 78 -18.31 -23.16 4.84
C ASN A 78 -17.51 -22.01 4.23
N GLY A 79 -17.82 -20.76 4.65
CA GLY A 79 -17.17 -19.56 4.14
C GLY A 79 -15.94 -19.13 4.95
N ARG A 80 -15.07 -18.37 4.30
CA ARG A 80 -13.96 -17.62 4.94
C ARG A 80 -14.00 -16.19 4.41
N ASN A 81 -14.35 -15.26 5.26
CA ASN A 81 -14.70 -13.91 4.85
C ASN A 81 -13.45 -13.04 4.63
N ALA A 82 -13.08 -12.80 3.37
CA ALA A 82 -11.94 -11.97 3.00
C ALA A 82 -12.11 -10.50 3.41
N LEU A 83 -13.34 -9.96 3.42
CA LEU A 83 -13.62 -8.61 3.91
C LEU A 83 -13.32 -8.49 5.42
N TYR A 84 -13.70 -9.48 6.21
CA TYR A 84 -13.39 -9.47 7.64
C TYR A 84 -11.91 -9.64 7.90
N ALA A 85 -11.21 -10.45 7.11
CA ALA A 85 -9.75 -10.54 7.18
C ALA A 85 -9.09 -9.17 6.90
N ALA A 86 -9.54 -8.47 5.85
CA ALA A 86 -9.06 -7.12 5.55
C ALA A 86 -9.36 -6.12 6.69
N THR A 87 -10.58 -6.12 7.22
CA THR A 87 -10.98 -5.23 8.32
C THR A 87 -10.16 -5.50 9.59
N CYS A 88 -9.96 -6.78 9.95
CA CYS A 88 -9.10 -7.18 11.07
C CYS A 88 -7.67 -6.68 10.87
N ALA A 89 -7.13 -6.83 9.66
CA ALA A 89 -5.79 -6.39 9.30
C ALA A 89 -5.62 -4.86 9.41
N LEU A 90 -6.60 -4.07 8.95
CA LEU A 90 -6.57 -2.62 9.10
C LEU A 90 -6.58 -2.19 10.57
N ASN A 91 -7.36 -2.87 11.42
CA ASN A 91 -7.37 -2.62 12.86
C ASN A 91 -6.03 -3.00 13.51
N ALA A 92 -5.42 -4.13 13.14
CA ALA A 92 -4.12 -4.55 13.64
C ALA A 92 -3.02 -3.55 13.26
N VAL A 93 -3.01 -3.04 12.01
CA VAL A 93 -2.07 -1.98 11.59
C VAL A 93 -2.33 -0.68 12.35
N ASN A 94 -3.60 -0.32 12.62
CA ASN A 94 -3.92 0.85 13.44
C ASN A 94 -3.36 0.72 14.86
N ALA A 95 -3.44 -0.47 15.47
CA ALA A 95 -2.85 -0.72 16.79
C ALA A 95 -1.31 -0.59 16.79
N LEU A 96 -0.64 -0.89 15.67
CA LEU A 96 0.81 -0.71 15.54
C LEU A 96 1.25 0.76 15.55
N ARG A 97 0.36 1.73 15.27
CA ARG A 97 0.71 3.17 15.20
C ARG A 97 1.29 3.69 16.50
N GLU A 98 0.85 3.17 17.63
CA GLU A 98 1.38 3.47 18.96
C GLU A 98 2.88 3.13 19.09
N THR A 99 3.38 2.22 18.24
CA THR A 99 4.79 1.77 18.25
C THR A 99 5.64 2.46 17.18
N PHE A 100 5.08 3.42 16.44
CA PHE A 100 5.81 4.15 15.41
C PHE A 100 6.54 5.32 16.05
N THR A 101 7.84 5.43 15.77
CA THR A 101 8.66 6.54 16.25
C THR A 101 8.28 7.81 15.50
N ASP A 102 8.08 8.92 16.20
CA ASP A 102 7.66 10.20 15.60
C ASP A 102 8.64 10.71 14.54
N ASN A 103 9.93 10.58 14.80
CA ASN A 103 11.00 11.01 13.88
C ASN A 103 11.03 10.19 12.57
N ASP A 104 10.47 8.99 12.55
CA ASP A 104 10.41 8.14 11.35
C ASP A 104 9.28 8.58 10.40
N HIS A 105 8.35 9.45 10.86
CA HIS A 105 7.22 10.02 10.12
C HIS A 105 6.38 8.98 9.37
N ILE A 106 6.20 7.80 9.97
CA ILE A 106 5.49 6.69 9.32
C ILE A 106 4.02 7.02 9.10
N ARG A 107 3.55 6.75 7.87
CA ARG A 107 2.14 6.85 7.48
C ARG A 107 1.72 5.62 6.71
N PHE A 108 0.53 5.12 7.03
CA PHE A 108 -0.17 4.06 6.31
C PHE A 108 -1.61 4.53 6.04
N HIS A 109 -1.98 4.66 4.76
CA HIS A 109 -3.28 5.18 4.32
C HIS A 109 -3.94 4.20 3.39
N PRO A 110 -4.70 3.22 3.91
CA PRO A 110 -5.35 2.21 3.09
C PRO A 110 -6.67 2.69 2.50
N ILE A 111 -6.98 2.14 1.32
CA ILE A 111 -8.33 2.12 0.76
C ILE A 111 -8.70 0.68 0.41
N ILE A 112 -9.98 0.32 0.60
CA ILE A 112 -10.51 -0.96 0.12
C ILE A 112 -11.09 -0.70 -1.27
N THR A 113 -10.54 -1.37 -2.29
CA THR A 113 -10.95 -1.19 -3.70
C THR A 113 -11.94 -2.26 -4.14
N GLU A 114 -11.98 -3.41 -3.47
CA GLU A 114 -12.91 -4.51 -3.72
C GLU A 114 -13.14 -5.29 -2.42
N ALA A 115 -14.41 -5.63 -2.11
CA ALA A 115 -14.73 -6.33 -0.87
C ALA A 115 -16.04 -7.14 -0.93
N GLY A 116 -16.36 -7.74 -2.08
CA GLY A 116 -17.53 -8.59 -2.29
C GLY A 116 -18.47 -8.07 -3.36
N LEU A 117 -19.41 -8.92 -3.79
CA LEU A 117 -20.32 -8.66 -4.90
C LEU A 117 -21.80 -8.61 -4.49
N ALA A 118 -22.20 -9.36 -3.46
CA ALA A 118 -23.57 -9.47 -3.01
C ALA A 118 -23.67 -9.69 -1.50
N VAL A 119 -24.72 -9.14 -0.88
CA VAL A 119 -24.92 -9.20 0.58
C VAL A 119 -25.13 -10.62 1.09
N ASN A 120 -25.72 -11.49 0.27
CA ASN A 120 -26.03 -12.89 0.63
C ASN A 120 -24.85 -13.85 0.35
N ALA A 121 -23.71 -13.35 -0.12
CA ALA A 121 -22.52 -14.15 -0.38
C ALA A 121 -21.35 -13.66 0.47
N ILE A 122 -20.68 -14.58 1.18
CA ILE A 122 -19.46 -14.29 1.91
C ILE A 122 -18.37 -13.94 0.88
N PRO A 123 -17.71 -12.76 1.02
CA PRO A 123 -16.66 -12.35 0.10
C PRO A 123 -15.46 -13.29 0.12
N GLU A 124 -15.11 -13.85 -1.04
CA GLU A 124 -13.90 -14.67 -1.22
C GLU A 124 -12.66 -13.83 -1.53
N THR A 125 -12.85 -12.57 -1.95
CA THR A 125 -11.75 -11.66 -2.28
C THR A 125 -12.03 -10.28 -1.68
N ALA A 126 -10.99 -9.70 -1.07
CA ALA A 126 -10.96 -8.29 -0.72
C ALA A 126 -9.59 -7.70 -1.12
N LYS A 127 -9.63 -6.56 -1.79
CA LYS A 127 -8.41 -5.85 -2.24
C LYS A 127 -8.26 -4.54 -1.50
N VAL A 128 -7.05 -4.30 -1.07
CA VAL A 128 -6.65 -3.08 -0.34
C VAL A 128 -5.42 -2.50 -1.01
N GLU A 129 -5.44 -1.20 -1.26
CA GLU A 129 -4.28 -0.45 -1.72
C GLU A 129 -3.83 0.51 -0.64
N SER A 130 -2.51 0.69 -0.49
CA SER A 130 -1.93 1.59 0.50
C SER A 130 -0.50 2.00 0.14
N TYR A 131 0.05 2.89 0.97
CA TYR A 131 1.47 3.22 1.02
C TYR A 131 1.97 3.05 2.46
N VAL A 132 3.20 2.55 2.60
CA VAL A 132 4.00 2.79 3.80
C VAL A 132 4.96 3.91 3.48
N ARG A 133 4.74 5.08 4.08
CA ARG A 133 5.58 6.29 3.90
C ARG A 133 6.43 6.51 5.14
N GLY A 134 7.62 7.08 4.96
CA GLY A 134 8.51 7.40 6.06
C GLY A 134 9.64 8.34 5.67
N ALA A 135 10.34 8.88 6.68
CA ALA A 135 11.41 9.85 6.52
C ALA A 135 12.67 9.27 5.86
N SER A 136 12.88 7.96 5.95
CA SER A 136 14.04 7.27 5.37
C SER A 136 13.67 5.87 4.87
N PHE A 137 14.50 5.31 3.98
CA PHE A 137 14.31 3.93 3.51
C PHE A 137 14.44 2.89 4.62
N ASP A 138 15.30 3.12 5.60
CA ASP A 138 15.46 2.20 6.73
C ASP A 138 14.21 2.20 7.63
N ALA A 139 13.63 3.38 7.90
CA ALA A 139 12.37 3.51 8.60
C ALA A 139 11.24 2.80 7.84
N ILE A 140 11.11 3.05 6.52
CA ILE A 140 10.09 2.41 5.68
C ILE A 140 10.25 0.88 5.73
N ARG A 141 11.46 0.36 5.54
CA ARG A 141 11.75 -1.09 5.58
C ARG A 141 11.37 -1.70 6.92
N LYS A 142 11.80 -1.09 8.02
CA LYS A 142 11.52 -1.53 9.39
C LYS A 142 10.02 -1.68 9.65
N TYR A 143 9.25 -0.64 9.31
CA TYR A 143 7.81 -0.65 9.59
C TYR A 143 7.00 -1.40 8.55
N ASN A 144 7.45 -1.49 7.31
CA ASN A 144 6.83 -2.33 6.29
C ASN A 144 6.81 -3.81 6.70
N ILE A 145 7.89 -4.30 7.31
CA ILE A 145 7.93 -5.67 7.87
C ILE A 145 6.83 -5.86 8.94
N LYS A 146 6.70 -4.92 9.89
CA LYS A 146 5.66 -4.99 10.92
C LYS A 146 4.25 -4.95 10.33
N VAL A 147 4.03 -4.09 9.34
CA VAL A 147 2.75 -4.02 8.62
C VAL A 147 2.44 -5.34 7.92
N ASN A 148 3.41 -5.91 7.20
CA ASN A 148 3.22 -7.20 6.52
C ASN A 148 2.91 -8.34 7.50
N GLN A 149 3.56 -8.38 8.66
CA GLN A 149 3.27 -9.36 9.71
C GLN A 149 1.83 -9.20 10.24
N ALA A 150 1.38 -7.97 10.49
CA ALA A 150 0.01 -7.71 10.95
C ALA A 150 -1.04 -8.14 9.91
N LEU A 151 -0.80 -7.84 8.62
CA LEU A 151 -1.66 -8.25 7.52
C LEU A 151 -1.77 -9.78 7.42
N ALA A 152 -0.62 -10.47 7.46
CA ALA A 152 -0.56 -11.93 7.36
C ALA A 152 -1.21 -12.63 8.57
N ALA A 153 -0.91 -12.17 9.79
CA ALA A 153 -1.48 -12.73 11.02
C ALA A 153 -3.00 -12.55 11.07
N SER A 154 -3.50 -11.39 10.62
CA SER A 154 -4.95 -11.12 10.57
C SER A 154 -5.67 -11.99 9.54
N ALA A 155 -5.07 -12.20 8.37
CA ALA A 155 -5.62 -13.11 7.37
C ALA A 155 -5.72 -14.54 7.93
N ALA A 156 -4.64 -15.03 8.56
CA ALA A 156 -4.60 -16.35 9.17
C ALA A 156 -5.63 -16.51 10.31
N ALA A 157 -5.83 -15.48 11.13
CA ALA A 157 -6.82 -15.50 12.22
C ALA A 157 -8.26 -15.70 11.73
N ILE A 158 -8.58 -15.28 10.50
CA ILE A 158 -9.89 -15.44 9.86
C ILE A 158 -9.92 -16.69 8.95
N GLY A 159 -8.82 -17.44 8.89
CA GLY A 159 -8.68 -18.61 8.00
C GLY A 159 -8.53 -18.26 6.52
N CYS A 160 -8.14 -17.01 6.22
CA CYS A 160 -7.87 -16.52 4.87
C CYS A 160 -6.37 -16.55 4.56
N ASN A 161 -6.02 -16.46 3.27
CA ASN A 161 -4.68 -16.17 2.80
C ASN A 161 -4.55 -14.67 2.44
N VAL A 162 -3.32 -14.18 2.35
CA VAL A 162 -3.03 -12.83 1.86
C VAL A 162 -1.87 -12.86 0.88
N GLU A 163 -2.02 -12.15 -0.22
CA GLU A 163 -0.96 -11.84 -1.18
C GLU A 163 -0.55 -10.40 -0.99
N LEU A 164 0.75 -10.15 -0.86
CA LEU A 164 1.35 -8.83 -0.66
C LEU A 164 2.25 -8.54 -1.86
N ASP A 165 1.94 -7.46 -2.60
CA ASP A 165 2.75 -6.99 -3.71
C ASP A 165 3.23 -5.57 -3.38
N ASP A 166 4.51 -5.46 -3.02
CA ASP A 166 5.19 -4.23 -2.60
C ASP A 166 6.07 -3.70 -3.74
N HIS A 167 6.00 -2.39 -4.05
CA HIS A 167 6.83 -1.73 -5.07
C HIS A 167 7.21 -0.30 -4.74
#